data_e88603df0266f20d3416e7c000dfb885
#
_entry.id   e88603df0266f20d3416e7c000dfb885
#
_cell.length_a   1.000
_cell.length_b   1.000
_cell.length_c   1.000
_cell.angle_alpha   90.00
_cell.angle_beta   90.00
_cell.angle_gamma   90.00
#
_symmetry.space_group_name_H-M   'P 1'
#
loop_
_entity.id
_entity.type
_entity.pdbx_description
1 polymer ?
#
loop_
_entity_poly.entity_id
_entity_poly.type
_entity_poly.pdbx_seq_one_letter_code
_entity_poly.pdbx_strand_id
1 'polypeptide(L)'
;MTNNQRPQAIEVRGARVHNLKNIDIDIPLGELVGVAGVSGSGKSSLALGVLYAEGSRRYLEALSTYTRRRLTQASRAQVDEVLHVPAALALHQRPTVPGIRSTFGTMTELLNSLRLLFSRVASHVCSHCGARNEPTLNVAAGLPITCVSCGKEFHAPGAESLAFNSAGACPTCSGTGIVREVNRAALVPDESKSIDDGAVLPWGSLMWDLMKQVCGAMGVRTNVPFSELTPEERDIVFNGPAVKKHILYKPKKGDDFAELDFTYFNAVYTVENALAKAKDEKGLKRVARFLKEGPCADCSGTRLSAVARAPHVRGLNLAEAGAMTLDAAADWVRGVPESLRPDMRPMATNICESFLDVARRLLDLGLGYLALDRAGATLSTGERQRVQLARAVRNRTTGVLYVLDEPSIGLHPSNVDGLLGVMYDLVADGNSVVVVDHDVRVLKACDHLIEMGPVAGAEGGHVVTQGTVGEVAANPSSRIAPFLSDQVSARIRERVAESQVFSLGHIRMTTSQLHTVKPLDVDIPRGRLVAVTGVSGSGKTTMVLESLIPALKAQAAGELLPEHVRELETEGIRRANLIDATPIGANVRSTVATYADIHDEL
;
A
#
# COMPACT_ATOMS: atom_id res chain seq x y z
N MET A 1 -54.42 3.36 9.04
CA MET A 1 -53.08 3.46 9.64
C MET A 1 -52.28 2.31 9.04
N THR A 2 -51.55 2.57 7.97
CA THR A 2 -50.68 1.55 7.34
C THR A 2 -49.53 1.26 8.28
N ASN A 3 -49.40 0.01 8.67
CA ASN A 3 -48.35 -0.51 9.49
C ASN A 3 -47.03 -0.26 8.75
N ASN A 4 -46.29 0.78 9.14
CA ASN A 4 -45.02 1.18 8.50
C ASN A 4 -43.90 0.27 9.04
N GLN A 5 -44.00 -1.04 8.77
CA GLN A 5 -42.93 -1.97 9.09
C GLN A 5 -41.74 -1.60 8.20
N ARG A 6 -40.59 -1.39 8.83
CA ARG A 6 -39.33 -1.19 8.10
C ARG A 6 -39.10 -2.40 7.21
N PRO A 7 -38.58 -2.19 5.97
CA PRO A 7 -38.25 -3.31 5.10
C PRO A 7 -37.24 -4.23 5.79
N GLN A 8 -37.49 -5.54 5.70
CA GLN A 8 -36.64 -6.55 6.36
C GLN A 8 -35.59 -7.14 5.42
N ALA A 9 -35.73 -6.93 4.10
CA ALA A 9 -34.81 -7.46 3.11
C ALA A 9 -34.60 -6.50 1.94
N ILE A 10 -33.45 -6.63 1.28
CA ILE A 10 -33.19 -6.09 -0.04
C ILE A 10 -33.77 -7.09 -1.04
N GLU A 11 -34.70 -6.65 -1.89
CA GLU A 11 -35.29 -7.48 -2.92
C GLU A 11 -34.60 -7.22 -4.26
N VAL A 12 -34.00 -8.25 -4.85
CA VAL A 12 -33.38 -8.21 -6.17
C VAL A 12 -34.19 -9.08 -7.11
N ARG A 13 -34.53 -8.54 -8.26
CA ARG A 13 -35.33 -9.25 -9.29
C ARG A 13 -34.63 -9.12 -10.64
N GLY A 14 -34.51 -10.25 -11.34
CA GLY A 14 -34.01 -10.32 -12.70
C GLY A 14 -32.55 -9.91 -12.86
N ALA A 15 -31.64 -10.25 -11.92
CA ALA A 15 -30.27 -9.85 -12.00
C ALA A 15 -29.48 -10.66 -13.06
N ARG A 16 -28.83 -9.91 -13.99
CA ARG A 16 -28.10 -10.45 -15.16
C ARG A 16 -26.70 -9.88 -15.31
N VAL A 17 -26.14 -9.35 -14.23
CA VAL A 17 -24.79 -8.74 -14.23
C VAL A 17 -23.73 -9.81 -14.44
N HIS A 18 -22.84 -9.60 -15.41
CA HIS A 18 -21.78 -10.54 -15.81
C HIS A 18 -22.30 -11.94 -16.10
N ASN A 19 -22.01 -12.92 -15.22
CA ASN A 19 -22.42 -14.31 -15.39
C ASN A 19 -23.73 -14.69 -14.68
N LEU A 20 -24.40 -13.75 -14.00
CA LEU A 20 -25.67 -14.01 -13.31
C LEU A 20 -26.78 -14.42 -14.30
N LYS A 21 -27.58 -15.40 -13.94
CA LYS A 21 -28.57 -16.06 -14.80
C LYS A 21 -30.00 -15.65 -14.45
N ASN A 22 -30.30 -14.35 -14.53
CA ASN A 22 -31.61 -13.80 -14.26
C ASN A 22 -32.16 -14.23 -12.89
N ILE A 23 -31.36 -13.97 -11.86
CA ILE A 23 -31.67 -14.44 -10.50
C ILE A 23 -32.58 -13.47 -9.76
N ASP A 24 -33.51 -14.06 -8.99
CA ASP A 24 -34.31 -13.38 -7.98
C ASP A 24 -33.85 -13.81 -6.60
N ILE A 25 -33.64 -12.85 -5.70
CA ILE A 25 -33.12 -13.11 -4.35
C ILE A 25 -33.53 -12.03 -3.36
N ASP A 26 -33.85 -12.44 -2.14
CA ASP A 26 -34.10 -11.57 -1.00
C ASP A 26 -32.93 -11.70 0.00
N ILE A 27 -32.34 -10.55 0.40
CA ILE A 27 -31.16 -10.49 1.24
C ILE A 27 -31.53 -9.75 2.52
N PRO A 28 -31.42 -10.40 3.70
CA PRO A 28 -31.81 -9.80 4.98
C PRO A 28 -31.07 -8.49 5.26
N LEU A 29 -31.77 -7.53 5.87
CA LEU A 29 -31.22 -6.27 6.36
C LEU A 29 -30.92 -6.36 7.86
N GLY A 30 -29.86 -5.67 8.30
CA GLY A 30 -29.47 -5.65 9.71
C GLY A 30 -28.77 -6.93 10.19
N GLU A 31 -28.29 -7.74 9.25
CA GLU A 31 -27.62 -9.02 9.51
C GLU A 31 -26.24 -9.08 8.85
N LEU A 32 -25.43 -10.05 9.28
CA LEU A 32 -24.19 -10.46 8.62
C LEU A 32 -24.53 -11.58 7.61
N VAL A 33 -24.54 -11.23 6.32
CA VAL A 33 -24.88 -12.15 5.23
C VAL A 33 -23.61 -12.61 4.51
N GLY A 34 -23.36 -13.92 4.48
CA GLY A 34 -22.24 -14.53 3.77
C GLY A 34 -22.63 -14.94 2.34
N VAL A 35 -21.82 -14.57 1.36
CA VAL A 35 -21.96 -15.03 -0.03
C VAL A 35 -20.81 -15.97 -0.35
N ALA A 36 -21.13 -17.24 -0.51
CA ALA A 36 -20.17 -18.31 -0.74
C ALA A 36 -20.35 -18.96 -2.13
N GLY A 37 -19.44 -19.85 -2.49
CA GLY A 37 -19.47 -20.62 -3.74
C GLY A 37 -18.10 -20.69 -4.41
N VAL A 38 -17.97 -21.49 -5.46
CA VAL A 38 -16.71 -21.66 -6.19
C VAL A 38 -16.25 -20.37 -6.87
N SER A 39 -14.93 -20.25 -7.14
CA SER A 39 -14.42 -19.08 -7.86
C SER A 39 -15.08 -18.97 -9.24
N GLY A 40 -15.50 -17.76 -9.65
CA GLY A 40 -16.22 -17.55 -10.93
C GLY A 40 -17.69 -17.94 -10.93
N SER A 41 -18.32 -18.28 -9.78
CA SER A 41 -19.73 -18.63 -9.67
C SER A 41 -20.71 -17.43 -9.65
N GLY A 42 -20.22 -16.19 -9.63
CA GLY A 42 -21.04 -14.99 -9.63
C GLY A 42 -21.16 -14.26 -8.28
N LYS A 43 -20.41 -14.65 -7.24
CA LYS A 43 -20.42 -14.00 -5.92
C LYS A 43 -20.20 -12.49 -5.99
N SER A 44 -19.05 -12.07 -6.56
CA SER A 44 -18.73 -10.65 -6.70
C SER A 44 -19.65 -9.94 -7.70
N SER A 45 -20.26 -10.68 -8.67
CA SER A 45 -21.28 -10.12 -9.55
C SER A 45 -22.53 -9.73 -8.77
N LEU A 46 -22.97 -10.55 -7.81
CA LEU A 46 -24.09 -10.23 -6.92
C LEU A 46 -23.72 -9.11 -5.94
N ALA A 47 -22.63 -9.29 -5.19
CA ALA A 47 -22.26 -8.39 -4.09
C ALA A 47 -21.83 -7.00 -4.59
N LEU A 48 -20.86 -6.93 -5.52
CA LEU A 48 -20.35 -5.67 -6.06
C LEU A 48 -21.13 -5.18 -7.27
N GLY A 49 -21.46 -6.10 -8.20
CA GLY A 49 -22.12 -5.76 -9.47
C GLY A 49 -23.59 -5.38 -9.34
N VAL A 50 -24.28 -5.89 -8.33
CA VAL A 50 -25.70 -5.57 -8.07
C VAL A 50 -25.84 -4.71 -6.81
N LEU A 51 -25.55 -5.25 -5.64
CA LEU A 51 -25.89 -4.60 -4.37
C LEU A 51 -25.14 -3.29 -4.16
N TYR A 52 -23.81 -3.33 -4.29
CA TYR A 52 -22.99 -2.12 -4.17
C TYR A 52 -23.30 -1.11 -5.29
N ALA A 53 -23.39 -1.58 -6.54
CA ALA A 53 -23.64 -0.69 -7.67
C ALA A 53 -24.96 0.09 -7.50
N GLU A 54 -26.05 -0.59 -7.14
CA GLU A 54 -27.37 0.04 -6.95
C GLU A 54 -27.43 0.89 -5.68
N GLY A 55 -26.89 0.42 -4.55
CA GLY A 55 -26.85 1.20 -3.31
C GLY A 55 -25.97 2.45 -3.42
N SER A 56 -24.81 2.35 -4.05
CA SER A 56 -23.94 3.49 -4.34
C SER A 56 -24.60 4.50 -5.29
N ARG A 57 -25.25 4.01 -6.36
CA ARG A 57 -25.96 4.87 -7.32
C ARG A 57 -27.06 5.68 -6.65
N ARG A 58 -27.93 5.05 -5.85
CA ARG A 58 -29.02 5.74 -5.14
C ARG A 58 -28.51 6.79 -4.17
N TYR A 59 -27.41 6.50 -3.46
CA TYR A 59 -26.76 7.49 -2.60
C TYR A 59 -26.26 8.70 -3.40
N LEU A 60 -25.60 8.45 -4.55
CA LEU A 60 -25.10 9.52 -5.41
C LEU A 60 -26.23 10.34 -6.05
N GLU A 61 -27.37 9.72 -6.38
CA GLU A 61 -28.55 10.42 -6.91
C GLU A 61 -29.15 11.43 -5.92
N ALA A 62 -29.02 11.19 -4.62
CA ALA A 62 -29.44 12.11 -3.58
C ALA A 62 -28.53 13.34 -3.43
N LEU A 63 -27.31 13.31 -4.02
CA LEU A 63 -26.36 14.41 -3.93
C LEU A 63 -26.59 15.46 -5.03
N SER A 64 -26.07 16.68 -4.81
CA SER A 64 -26.11 17.75 -5.80
C SER A 64 -25.39 17.37 -7.10
N THR A 65 -25.81 17.93 -8.23
CA THR A 65 -25.20 17.68 -9.55
C THR A 65 -23.72 18.01 -9.61
N TYR A 66 -23.29 19.02 -8.87
CA TYR A 66 -21.87 19.42 -8.76
C TYR A 66 -21.03 18.36 -8.07
N THR A 67 -21.49 17.83 -6.94
CA THR A 67 -20.81 16.78 -6.17
C THR A 67 -20.77 15.48 -6.97
N ARG A 68 -21.88 15.11 -7.63
CA ARG A 68 -22.02 13.91 -8.45
C ARG A 68 -21.01 13.84 -9.59
N ARG A 69 -20.70 14.97 -10.25
CA ARG A 69 -19.72 15.02 -11.36
C ARG A 69 -18.28 14.75 -10.94
N ARG A 70 -17.94 14.89 -9.66
CA ARG A 70 -16.60 14.67 -9.11
C ARG A 70 -16.37 13.28 -8.53
N LEU A 71 -17.44 12.51 -8.35
CA LEU A 71 -17.37 11.17 -7.80
C LEU A 71 -17.44 10.14 -8.93
N THR A 72 -16.66 9.08 -8.80
CA THR A 72 -16.71 7.95 -9.73
C THR A 72 -18.03 7.23 -9.53
N GLN A 73 -18.87 7.16 -10.57
CA GLN A 73 -20.14 6.48 -10.54
C GLN A 73 -19.94 5.00 -10.89
N ALA A 74 -20.55 4.11 -10.11
CA ALA A 74 -20.71 2.72 -10.51
C ALA A 74 -21.63 2.66 -11.74
N SER A 75 -21.34 1.78 -12.70
CA SER A 75 -22.24 1.51 -13.82
C SER A 75 -23.55 0.95 -13.31
N ARG A 76 -24.67 1.29 -13.99
CA ARG A 76 -25.97 0.75 -13.67
C ARG A 76 -25.96 -0.77 -13.78
N ALA A 77 -26.46 -1.45 -12.75
CA ALA A 77 -26.59 -2.90 -12.76
C ALA A 77 -27.62 -3.35 -13.80
N GLN A 78 -27.37 -4.49 -14.44
CA GLN A 78 -28.33 -5.15 -15.33
C GLN A 78 -29.30 -5.97 -14.48
N VAL A 79 -30.34 -5.30 -13.98
CA VAL A 79 -31.38 -5.87 -13.13
C VAL A 79 -32.75 -5.34 -13.58
N ASP A 80 -33.82 -6.10 -13.36
CA ASP A 80 -35.18 -5.61 -13.62
C ASP A 80 -35.56 -4.63 -12.49
N GLU A 81 -35.38 -5.03 -11.23
CA GLU A 81 -35.70 -4.21 -10.08
C GLU A 81 -34.79 -4.53 -8.87
N VAL A 82 -34.46 -3.51 -8.07
CA VAL A 82 -33.87 -3.68 -6.74
C VAL A 82 -34.60 -2.77 -5.77
N LEU A 83 -35.25 -3.35 -4.76
CA LEU A 83 -35.97 -2.60 -3.73
C LEU A 83 -35.20 -2.59 -2.42
N HIS A 84 -35.42 -1.54 -1.62
CA HIS A 84 -34.96 -1.40 -0.23
C HIS A 84 -33.42 -1.46 -0.04
N VAL A 85 -32.62 -1.29 -1.11
CA VAL A 85 -31.16 -1.26 -0.97
C VAL A 85 -30.72 0.03 -0.27
N PRO A 86 -29.97 -0.06 0.86
CA PRO A 86 -29.41 1.11 1.53
C PRO A 86 -28.30 1.78 0.72
N ALA A 87 -27.84 2.95 1.17
CA ALA A 87 -26.57 3.51 0.71
C ALA A 87 -25.46 2.48 0.94
N ALA A 88 -24.68 2.15 -0.11
CA ALA A 88 -23.71 1.08 -0.03
C ALA A 88 -22.25 1.58 -0.07
N LEU A 89 -21.42 0.98 0.76
CA LEU A 89 -19.96 1.14 0.77
C LEU A 89 -19.31 -0.21 0.47
N ALA A 90 -18.35 -0.23 -0.46
CA ALA A 90 -17.61 -1.45 -0.77
C ALA A 90 -16.16 -1.39 -0.32
N LEU A 91 -15.69 -2.51 0.21
CA LEU A 91 -14.28 -2.79 0.44
C LEU A 91 -13.82 -3.81 -0.59
N HIS A 92 -13.15 -3.32 -1.63
CA HIS A 92 -12.67 -4.15 -2.72
C HIS A 92 -11.48 -5.00 -2.29
N GLN A 93 -11.35 -6.19 -2.86
CA GLN A 93 -10.23 -7.11 -2.67
C GLN A 93 -8.86 -6.43 -2.90
N ARG A 94 -8.78 -5.47 -3.82
CA ARG A 94 -7.54 -4.76 -4.16
C ARG A 94 -7.71 -3.24 -3.98
N PRO A 95 -7.40 -2.71 -2.79
CA PRO A 95 -7.40 -1.26 -2.57
C PRO A 95 -6.34 -0.57 -3.44
N THR A 96 -6.64 0.64 -3.89
CA THR A 96 -5.68 1.47 -4.64
C THR A 96 -4.40 1.72 -3.83
N VAL A 97 -3.26 1.78 -4.52
CA VAL A 97 -1.98 2.12 -3.89
C VAL A 97 -1.99 3.61 -3.56
N PRO A 98 -1.78 3.99 -2.30
CA PRO A 98 -1.78 5.39 -1.90
C PRO A 98 -0.54 6.15 -2.41
N GLY A 99 -0.67 7.48 -2.54
CA GLY A 99 0.42 8.33 -2.99
C GLY A 99 1.61 8.39 -2.01
N ILE A 100 2.76 8.90 -2.49
CA ILE A 100 4.05 8.95 -1.77
C ILE A 100 4.00 9.66 -0.41
N ARG A 101 3.08 10.61 -0.23
CA ARG A 101 2.88 11.34 1.05
C ARG A 101 1.94 10.61 2.00
N SER A 102 1.38 9.47 1.62
CA SER A 102 0.49 8.71 2.47
C SER A 102 1.29 7.77 3.38
N THR A 103 0.98 7.78 4.66
CA THR A 103 1.54 6.86 5.65
C THR A 103 0.42 6.08 6.33
N PHE A 104 0.77 5.01 7.04
CA PHE A 104 -0.18 4.25 7.85
C PHE A 104 -0.94 5.19 8.81
N GLY A 105 -0.24 6.09 9.51
CA GLY A 105 -0.85 7.06 10.43
C GLY A 105 -1.77 8.08 9.75
N THR A 106 -1.51 8.48 8.47
CA THR A 106 -2.44 9.34 7.73
C THR A 106 -3.63 8.57 7.18
N MET A 107 -3.41 7.33 6.74
CA MET A 107 -4.48 6.47 6.22
C MET A 107 -5.48 6.08 7.31
N THR A 108 -5.02 5.91 8.54
CA THR A 108 -5.85 5.58 9.71
C THR A 108 -6.36 6.82 10.44
N GLU A 109 -5.89 8.01 10.07
CA GLU A 109 -6.11 9.29 10.74
C GLU A 109 -5.58 9.39 12.19
N LEU A 110 -4.87 8.37 12.67
CA LEU A 110 -4.20 8.38 13.97
C LEU A 110 -3.23 9.56 14.10
N LEU A 111 -2.56 9.92 13.00
CA LEU A 111 -1.66 11.06 12.98
C LEU A 111 -2.37 12.40 13.23
N ASN A 112 -3.68 12.49 12.93
CA ASN A 112 -4.47 13.69 13.23
C ASN A 112 -4.63 13.87 14.75
N SER A 113 -4.93 12.78 15.47
CA SER A 113 -5.01 12.80 16.93
C SER A 113 -3.65 13.09 17.58
N LEU A 114 -2.56 12.52 17.06
CA LEU A 114 -1.21 12.85 17.52
C LEU A 114 -0.85 14.33 17.28
N ARG A 115 -1.11 14.86 16.10
CA ARG A 115 -0.86 16.28 15.81
C ARG A 115 -1.64 17.20 16.74
N LEU A 116 -2.89 16.84 17.04
CA LEU A 116 -3.70 17.59 18.00
C LEU A 116 -3.09 17.50 19.40
N LEU A 117 -2.63 16.34 19.83
CA LEU A 117 -1.95 16.12 21.09
C LEU A 117 -0.69 17.00 21.19
N PHE A 118 0.19 16.94 20.17
CA PHE A 118 1.42 17.74 20.12
C PHE A 118 1.16 19.24 20.00
N SER A 119 0.06 19.65 19.40
CA SER A 119 -0.35 21.05 19.35
C SER A 119 -0.84 21.57 20.71
N ARG A 120 -1.57 20.75 21.49
CA ARG A 120 -2.34 21.21 22.66
C ARG A 120 -1.67 20.93 23.99
N VAL A 121 -0.92 19.83 24.13
CA VAL A 121 -0.37 19.41 25.43
C VAL A 121 1.15 19.24 25.42
N ALA A 122 1.83 19.58 24.34
CA ALA A 122 3.28 19.53 24.26
C ALA A 122 3.93 20.71 24.99
N SER A 123 5.19 20.52 25.41
CA SER A 123 6.09 21.63 25.69
C SER A 123 6.52 22.29 24.38
N HIS A 124 6.49 23.62 24.32
CA HIS A 124 6.76 24.41 23.12
C HIS A 124 8.03 25.24 23.25
N VAL A 125 8.74 25.39 22.14
CA VAL A 125 9.94 26.22 22.07
C VAL A 125 9.55 27.65 21.75
N CYS A 126 10.04 28.59 22.55
CA CYS A 126 9.84 30.03 22.31
C CYS A 126 10.51 30.45 20.99
N SER A 127 9.74 31.09 20.11
CA SER A 127 10.23 31.60 18.83
C SER A 127 11.25 32.73 18.95
N HIS A 128 11.38 33.37 20.12
CA HIS A 128 12.28 34.50 20.35
C HIS A 128 13.62 34.12 20.95
N CYS A 129 13.65 33.19 21.92
CA CYS A 129 14.88 32.86 22.65
C CYS A 129 15.23 31.36 22.62
N GLY A 130 14.41 30.52 22.01
CA GLY A 130 14.64 29.08 21.94
C GLY A 130 14.39 28.31 23.24
N ALA A 131 13.98 28.96 24.33
CA ALA A 131 13.69 28.29 25.59
C ALA A 131 12.42 27.43 25.50
N ARG A 132 12.45 26.24 26.11
CA ARG A 132 11.30 25.34 26.17
C ARG A 132 10.37 25.77 27.31
N ASN A 133 9.09 25.80 27.02
CA ASN A 133 8.02 26.18 27.93
C ASN A 133 7.04 25.00 28.08
N GLU A 134 6.68 24.70 29.34
CA GLU A 134 5.73 23.65 29.65
C GLU A 134 4.32 23.97 29.13
N PRO A 135 3.48 22.96 28.88
CA PRO A 135 2.14 23.16 28.36
C PRO A 135 1.24 23.89 29.38
N THR A 136 0.38 24.76 28.87
CA THR A 136 -0.60 25.52 29.67
C THR A 136 -1.99 25.46 29.05
N LEU A 137 -3.04 25.71 29.84
CA LEU A 137 -4.44 25.80 29.34
C LEU A 137 -4.63 26.93 28.30
N ASN A 138 -3.78 27.95 28.30
CA ASN A 138 -3.82 29.02 27.29
C ASN A 138 -3.73 28.47 25.87
N VAL A 139 -2.92 27.41 25.65
CA VAL A 139 -2.78 26.74 24.35
C VAL A 139 -4.12 26.17 23.88
N ALA A 140 -4.88 25.57 24.79
CA ALA A 140 -6.21 25.05 24.49
C ALA A 140 -7.19 26.13 24.07
N ALA A 141 -7.11 27.30 24.73
CA ALA A 141 -7.94 28.48 24.45
C ALA A 141 -7.45 29.27 23.21
N GLY A 142 -6.35 28.86 22.56
CA GLY A 142 -5.74 29.58 21.44
C GLY A 142 -5.03 30.88 21.87
N LEU A 143 -4.76 31.01 23.17
CA LEU A 143 -4.07 32.18 23.76
C LEU A 143 -2.53 31.98 23.65
N PRO A 144 -1.77 33.11 23.67
CA PRO A 144 -0.31 33.03 23.64
C PRO A 144 0.27 32.39 24.91
N ILE A 145 1.47 31.89 24.79
CA ILE A 145 2.30 31.41 25.88
C ILE A 145 3.30 32.52 26.23
N THR A 146 3.34 32.95 27.49
CA THR A 146 4.39 33.86 27.98
C THR A 146 5.65 33.03 28.27
N CYS A 147 6.76 33.32 27.58
CA CYS A 147 8.00 32.60 27.77
C CYS A 147 8.59 32.82 29.17
N VAL A 148 8.90 31.74 29.87
CA VAL A 148 9.46 31.79 31.22
C VAL A 148 10.88 32.38 31.27
N SER A 149 11.62 32.37 30.16
CA SER A 149 13.00 32.87 30.10
C SER A 149 13.10 34.32 29.63
N CYS A 150 12.35 34.75 28.60
CA CYS A 150 12.48 36.07 28.00
C CYS A 150 11.25 36.98 28.20
N GLY A 151 10.18 36.48 28.80
CA GLY A 151 8.93 37.21 29.06
C GLY A 151 8.09 37.57 27.82
N LYS A 152 8.55 37.23 26.60
CA LYS A 152 7.81 37.49 25.36
C LYS A 152 6.72 36.47 25.12
N GLU A 153 5.65 36.92 24.52
CA GLU A 153 4.53 36.05 24.11
C GLU A 153 4.79 35.41 22.76
N PHE A 154 4.38 34.14 22.62
CA PHE A 154 4.41 33.39 21.37
C PHE A 154 3.24 32.40 21.32
N HIS A 155 2.86 31.97 20.12
CA HIS A 155 1.78 30.99 19.94
C HIS A 155 2.32 29.59 19.70
N ALA A 156 1.65 28.59 20.28
CA ALA A 156 1.88 27.20 19.96
C ALA A 156 1.50 26.92 18.50
N PRO A 157 2.22 26.03 17.79
CA PRO A 157 1.86 25.65 16.44
C PRO A 157 0.50 24.93 16.43
N GLY A 158 -0.38 25.31 15.52
CA GLY A 158 -1.63 24.61 15.29
C GLY A 158 -1.41 23.19 14.76
N ALA A 159 -2.38 22.30 14.94
CA ALA A 159 -2.25 20.90 14.47
C ALA A 159 -1.98 20.80 12.96
N GLU A 160 -2.47 21.73 12.15
CA GLU A 160 -2.19 21.80 10.72
C GLU A 160 -0.73 22.18 10.42
N SER A 161 -0.13 23.05 11.24
CA SER A 161 1.27 23.43 11.13
C SER A 161 2.24 22.29 11.51
N LEU A 162 1.73 21.18 12.06
CA LEU A 162 2.48 19.96 12.37
C LEU A 162 2.30 18.88 11.28
N ALA A 163 1.56 19.17 10.20
CA ALA A 163 1.28 18.20 9.14
C ALA A 163 2.36 18.24 8.06
N PHE A 164 2.98 17.10 7.77
CA PHE A 164 4.00 17.00 6.71
C PHE A 164 3.44 17.10 5.28
N ASN A 165 2.13 17.02 5.11
CA ASN A 165 1.45 17.27 3.84
C ASN A 165 0.90 18.71 3.71
N SER A 166 1.25 19.57 4.65
CA SER A 166 0.85 20.97 4.73
C SER A 166 2.02 21.82 5.25
N ALA A 167 1.78 22.81 6.10
CA ALA A 167 2.77 23.76 6.59
C ALA A 167 3.91 23.14 7.42
N GLY A 168 3.70 21.96 8.02
CA GLY A 168 4.73 21.22 8.76
C GLY A 168 5.70 20.41 7.89
N ALA A 169 5.58 20.47 6.57
CA ALA A 169 6.44 19.73 5.65
C ALA A 169 7.90 20.20 5.74
N CYS A 170 8.83 19.24 5.65
CA CYS A 170 10.23 19.55 5.42
C CYS A 170 10.38 20.32 4.09
N PRO A 171 11.01 21.50 4.05
CA PRO A 171 11.12 22.32 2.84
C PRO A 171 11.89 21.60 1.73
N THR A 172 12.94 20.83 2.06
CA THR A 172 13.80 20.15 1.11
C THR A 172 13.11 19.02 0.38
N CYS A 173 12.43 18.12 1.10
CA CYS A 173 11.72 16.99 0.47
C CYS A 173 10.21 17.23 0.28
N SER A 174 9.71 18.41 0.63
CA SER A 174 8.28 18.76 0.54
C SER A 174 7.36 17.73 1.19
N GLY A 175 7.78 17.15 2.33
CA GLY A 175 7.01 16.17 3.09
C GLY A 175 7.00 14.75 2.53
N THR A 176 7.87 14.41 1.56
CA THR A 176 8.00 13.04 1.05
C THR A 176 8.90 12.17 1.93
N GLY A 177 9.82 12.77 2.69
CA GLY A 177 10.84 12.08 3.49
C GLY A 177 12.01 11.53 2.69
N ILE A 178 11.92 11.54 1.37
CA ILE A 178 12.95 11.05 0.46
C ILE A 178 13.39 12.14 -0.50
N VAL A 179 14.62 12.04 -0.94
CA VAL A 179 15.19 12.83 -2.03
C VAL A 179 15.65 11.90 -3.15
N ARG A 180 15.56 12.41 -4.36
CA ARG A 180 16.00 11.70 -5.56
C ARG A 180 17.22 12.44 -6.10
N GLU A 181 18.34 11.79 -6.07
CA GLU A 181 19.60 12.31 -6.60
C GLU A 181 19.98 11.54 -7.86
N VAL A 182 20.66 12.23 -8.78
CA VAL A 182 21.16 11.57 -9.99
C VAL A 182 22.28 10.60 -9.62
N ASN A 183 22.10 9.34 -9.95
CA ASN A 183 23.11 8.31 -9.78
C ASN A 183 24.14 8.36 -10.92
N ARG A 184 25.29 8.97 -10.69
CA ARG A 184 26.34 9.13 -11.70
C ARG A 184 26.83 7.80 -12.28
N ALA A 185 26.92 6.75 -11.47
CA ALA A 185 27.29 5.42 -11.95
C ALA A 185 26.26 4.83 -12.92
N ALA A 186 24.99 5.18 -12.76
CA ALA A 186 23.94 4.75 -13.69
C ALA A 186 23.90 5.57 -15.00
N LEU A 187 24.55 6.75 -15.04
CA LEU A 187 24.67 7.54 -16.27
C LEU A 187 25.67 6.88 -17.23
N VAL A 188 26.75 6.30 -16.69
CA VAL A 188 27.81 5.63 -17.46
C VAL A 188 28.10 4.29 -16.77
N PRO A 189 27.28 3.26 -16.99
CA PRO A 189 27.44 1.97 -16.32
C PRO A 189 28.58 1.11 -16.88
N ASP A 190 29.02 1.40 -18.10
CA ASP A 190 30.08 0.69 -18.80
C ASP A 190 31.11 1.71 -19.33
N GLU A 191 32.15 1.94 -18.52
CA GLU A 191 33.22 2.87 -18.85
C GLU A 191 34.19 2.34 -19.95
N SER A 192 34.07 1.07 -20.34
CA SER A 192 34.86 0.52 -21.46
C SER A 192 34.35 0.98 -22.83
N LYS A 193 33.12 1.51 -22.89
CA LYS A 193 32.53 2.08 -24.10
C LYS A 193 32.93 3.52 -24.31
N SER A 194 32.98 3.92 -25.59
CA SER A 194 33.12 5.32 -25.95
C SER A 194 31.77 6.06 -25.86
N ILE A 195 31.81 7.39 -25.84
CA ILE A 195 30.60 8.22 -25.92
C ILE A 195 29.85 7.94 -27.24
N ASP A 196 30.59 7.77 -28.33
CA ASP A 196 30.03 7.45 -29.63
C ASP A 196 29.34 6.08 -29.64
N ASP A 197 29.82 5.10 -28.90
CA ASP A 197 29.22 3.77 -28.69
C ASP A 197 28.10 3.79 -27.66
N GLY A 198 27.80 4.93 -27.06
CA GLY A 198 26.67 5.11 -26.14
C GLY A 198 26.99 4.88 -24.67
N ALA A 199 28.22 5.11 -24.22
CA ALA A 199 28.60 5.07 -22.79
C ALA A 199 27.66 5.92 -21.93
N VAL A 200 27.24 7.11 -22.40
CA VAL A 200 26.36 8.03 -21.68
C VAL A 200 24.89 7.71 -22.00
N LEU A 201 24.30 6.83 -21.20
CA LEU A 201 22.94 6.31 -21.44
C LEU A 201 21.82 7.36 -21.50
N PRO A 202 21.82 8.46 -20.71
CA PRO A 202 20.76 9.45 -20.76
C PRO A 202 20.61 10.11 -22.14
N TRP A 203 21.70 10.34 -22.86
CA TRP A 203 21.68 11.00 -24.16
C TRP A 203 20.98 10.17 -25.25
N GLY A 204 21.10 8.83 -25.18
CA GLY A 204 20.42 7.96 -26.13
C GLY A 204 18.97 7.64 -25.75
N SER A 205 18.57 7.78 -24.48
CA SER A 205 17.28 7.31 -23.96
C SER A 205 16.31 8.40 -23.53
N LEU A 206 16.82 9.55 -23.05
CA LEU A 206 16.01 10.67 -22.56
C LEU A 206 16.14 11.91 -23.44
N MET A 207 17.15 11.99 -24.28
CA MET A 207 17.43 13.09 -25.19
C MET A 207 17.82 12.58 -26.59
N TRP A 208 18.18 13.45 -27.49
CA TRP A 208 18.57 13.09 -28.83
C TRP A 208 20.04 12.63 -28.90
N ASP A 209 20.31 11.59 -29.65
CA ASP A 209 21.64 11.01 -29.89
C ASP A 209 22.68 12.05 -30.41
N LEU A 210 22.18 13.15 -30.94
CA LEU A 210 22.96 14.33 -31.36
C LEU A 210 23.84 14.92 -30.27
N MET A 211 23.50 14.73 -28.98
CA MET A 211 24.25 15.25 -27.84
C MET A 211 25.71 14.76 -27.82
N LYS A 212 25.99 13.58 -28.37
CA LYS A 212 27.36 13.04 -28.53
C LYS A 212 28.24 13.96 -29.35
N GLN A 213 27.73 14.45 -30.50
CA GLN A 213 28.45 15.37 -31.38
C GLN A 213 28.63 16.75 -30.75
N VAL A 214 27.61 17.23 -30.04
CA VAL A 214 27.70 18.49 -29.30
C VAL A 214 28.75 18.39 -28.20
N CYS A 215 28.87 17.23 -27.55
CA CYS A 215 29.89 16.95 -26.53
C CYS A 215 31.31 17.00 -27.12
N GLY A 216 31.50 16.47 -28.34
CA GLY A 216 32.75 16.61 -29.06
C GLY A 216 33.12 18.07 -29.33
N ALA A 217 32.13 18.91 -29.69
CA ALA A 217 32.32 20.36 -29.88
C ALA A 217 32.59 21.11 -28.56
N MET A 218 32.37 20.49 -27.42
CA MET A 218 32.81 21.01 -26.11
C MET A 218 34.26 20.69 -25.77
N GLY A 219 34.97 19.94 -26.63
CA GLY A 219 36.36 19.56 -26.46
C GLY A 219 36.58 18.20 -25.81
N VAL A 220 35.56 17.36 -25.72
CA VAL A 220 35.63 16.00 -25.17
C VAL A 220 35.91 14.99 -26.27
N ARG A 221 36.83 14.05 -26.06
CA ARG A 221 37.13 12.94 -26.98
C ARG A 221 36.02 11.90 -26.91
N THR A 222 35.15 11.87 -27.92
CA THR A 222 33.95 11.00 -27.91
C THR A 222 34.21 9.59 -28.43
N ASN A 223 35.35 9.35 -29.08
CA ASN A 223 35.72 8.11 -29.76
C ASN A 223 36.64 7.17 -28.95
N VAL A 224 37.02 7.56 -27.73
CA VAL A 224 37.84 6.74 -26.81
C VAL A 224 36.97 6.17 -25.67
N PRO A 225 37.39 5.05 -25.03
CA PRO A 225 36.70 4.56 -23.84
C PRO A 225 36.51 5.64 -22.80
N PHE A 226 35.35 5.65 -22.14
CA PHE A 226 35.05 6.67 -21.11
C PHE A 226 36.05 6.65 -19.96
N SER A 227 36.63 5.46 -19.67
CA SER A 227 37.70 5.27 -18.69
C SER A 227 38.99 6.04 -19.03
N GLU A 228 39.22 6.35 -20.30
CA GLU A 228 40.43 7.07 -20.78
C GLU A 228 40.23 8.59 -20.88
N LEU A 229 39.04 9.10 -20.59
CA LEU A 229 38.77 10.54 -20.51
C LEU A 229 39.47 11.16 -19.33
N THR A 230 40.02 12.38 -19.54
CA THR A 230 40.62 13.15 -18.44
C THR A 230 39.56 13.58 -17.41
N PRO A 231 39.94 13.92 -16.18
CA PRO A 231 39.03 14.46 -15.19
C PRO A 231 38.21 15.65 -15.69
N GLU A 232 38.82 16.55 -16.49
CA GLU A 232 38.21 17.74 -17.07
C GLU A 232 37.17 17.34 -18.12
N GLU A 233 37.49 16.37 -18.97
CA GLU A 233 36.52 15.85 -19.98
C GLU A 233 35.34 15.18 -19.29
N ARG A 234 35.56 14.38 -18.25
CA ARG A 234 34.50 13.77 -17.44
C ARG A 234 33.63 14.84 -16.74
N ASP A 235 34.25 15.91 -16.23
CA ASP A 235 33.48 17.01 -15.63
C ASP A 235 32.59 17.73 -16.64
N ILE A 236 33.07 17.94 -17.87
CA ILE A 236 32.22 18.47 -18.95
C ILE A 236 31.02 17.55 -19.20
N VAL A 237 31.22 16.22 -19.25
CA VAL A 237 30.11 15.26 -19.48
C VAL A 237 29.09 15.32 -18.37
N PHE A 238 29.50 15.41 -17.12
CA PHE A 238 28.58 15.38 -15.99
C PHE A 238 28.03 16.74 -15.58
N ASN A 239 28.82 17.81 -15.65
CA ASN A 239 28.51 19.11 -15.06
C ASN A 239 28.70 20.29 -16.04
N GLY A 240 29.15 20.05 -17.28
CA GLY A 240 29.46 21.11 -18.24
C GLY A 240 28.30 22.10 -18.45
N PRO A 241 28.59 23.39 -18.68
CA PRO A 241 27.58 24.42 -18.80
C PRO A 241 26.74 24.28 -20.06
N ALA A 242 25.48 24.72 -20.00
CA ALA A 242 24.59 24.77 -21.16
C ALA A 242 25.04 25.88 -22.13
N VAL A 243 25.85 25.52 -23.10
CA VAL A 243 26.42 26.44 -24.12
C VAL A 243 25.93 26.02 -25.49
N LYS A 244 25.56 27.00 -26.33
CA LYS A 244 25.20 26.78 -27.72
C LYS A 244 26.46 26.53 -28.54
N LYS A 245 26.50 25.42 -29.27
CA LYS A 245 27.60 25.01 -30.14
C LYS A 245 27.10 24.84 -31.54
N HIS A 246 27.92 25.25 -32.51
CA HIS A 246 27.73 24.99 -33.91
C HIS A 246 28.32 23.64 -34.27
N ILE A 247 27.51 22.75 -34.86
CA ILE A 247 27.92 21.39 -35.25
C ILE A 247 27.52 21.07 -36.67
N LEU A 248 28.34 20.26 -37.32
CA LEU A 248 28.05 19.63 -38.59
C LEU A 248 27.34 18.28 -38.31
N TYR A 249 26.05 18.24 -38.55
CA TYR A 249 25.22 17.05 -38.31
C TYR A 249 25.11 16.19 -39.57
N LYS A 250 25.46 14.88 -39.41
CA LYS A 250 25.19 13.89 -40.46
C LYS A 250 23.93 13.10 -40.07
N PRO A 251 22.81 13.22 -40.84
CA PRO A 251 21.60 12.43 -40.58
C PRO A 251 21.86 10.94 -40.76
N LYS A 252 21.14 10.08 -39.99
CA LYS A 252 21.19 8.62 -40.15
C LYS A 252 20.69 8.13 -41.52
N LYS A 253 19.90 8.94 -42.22
CA LYS A 253 19.41 8.70 -43.59
C LYS A 253 19.70 9.94 -44.41
N GLY A 254 20.70 9.85 -45.29
CA GLY A 254 21.15 10.92 -46.18
C GLY A 254 22.66 11.13 -46.11
N ASP A 255 23.27 11.59 -47.18
CA ASP A 255 24.73 11.86 -47.27
C ASP A 255 25.09 13.35 -47.07
N ASP A 256 24.10 14.23 -47.01
CA ASP A 256 24.32 15.67 -46.86
C ASP A 256 24.47 16.06 -45.40
N PHE A 257 25.51 16.84 -45.10
CA PHE A 257 25.74 17.46 -43.81
C PHE A 257 24.84 18.68 -43.64
N ALA A 258 24.18 18.78 -42.48
CA ALA A 258 23.45 19.99 -42.09
C ALA A 258 24.20 20.73 -40.99
N GLU A 259 24.28 22.03 -41.09
CA GLU A 259 24.80 22.90 -40.03
C GLU A 259 23.69 23.18 -39.00
N LEU A 260 23.96 22.88 -37.77
CA LEU A 260 23.00 23.05 -36.66
C LEU A 260 23.63 23.74 -35.46
N ASP A 261 22.93 24.74 -34.97
CA ASP A 261 23.23 25.33 -33.67
C ASP A 261 22.48 24.59 -32.58
N PHE A 262 23.17 23.89 -31.71
CA PHE A 262 22.54 23.10 -30.65
C PHE A 262 23.12 23.41 -29.28
N THR A 263 22.27 23.47 -28.25
CA THR A 263 22.70 23.72 -26.89
C THR A 263 23.19 22.41 -26.24
N TYR A 264 24.40 22.44 -25.71
CA TYR A 264 24.94 21.36 -24.92
C TYR A 264 24.15 21.19 -23.61
N PHE A 265 23.77 19.96 -23.29
CA PHE A 265 23.18 19.60 -22.01
C PHE A 265 23.94 18.40 -21.44
N ASN A 266 24.57 18.61 -20.29
CA ASN A 266 25.30 17.55 -19.60
C ASN A 266 24.41 16.39 -19.18
N ALA A 267 25.01 15.25 -18.80
CA ALA A 267 24.28 14.03 -18.48
C ALA A 267 23.38 14.17 -17.23
N VAL A 268 23.84 14.91 -16.21
CA VAL A 268 23.08 15.18 -14.98
C VAL A 268 21.85 16.04 -15.30
N TYR A 269 22.05 17.17 -15.97
CA TYR A 269 20.95 18.06 -16.37
C TYR A 269 19.92 17.34 -17.24
N THR A 270 20.36 16.44 -18.12
CA THR A 270 19.46 15.65 -18.97
C THR A 270 18.46 14.84 -18.13
N VAL A 271 18.94 14.21 -17.04
CA VAL A 271 18.09 13.43 -16.13
C VAL A 271 17.20 14.34 -15.29
N GLU A 272 17.73 15.43 -14.74
CA GLU A 272 16.98 16.41 -13.94
C GLU A 272 15.85 17.06 -14.74
N ASN A 273 16.13 17.48 -15.98
CA ASN A 273 15.14 18.05 -16.89
C ASN A 273 14.07 17.04 -17.28
N ALA A 274 14.45 15.76 -17.52
CA ALA A 274 13.51 14.70 -17.79
C ALA A 274 12.61 14.39 -16.57
N LEU A 275 13.17 14.43 -15.36
CA LEU A 275 12.43 14.27 -14.11
C LEU A 275 11.42 15.41 -13.90
N ALA A 276 11.86 16.67 -14.10
CA ALA A 276 10.99 17.84 -13.98
C ALA A 276 9.80 17.82 -14.97
N LYS A 277 10.00 17.23 -16.14
CA LYS A 277 8.97 17.09 -17.19
C LYS A 277 8.11 15.83 -17.10
N ALA A 278 8.47 14.87 -16.24
CA ALA A 278 7.73 13.63 -16.08
C ALA A 278 6.39 13.88 -15.38
N LYS A 279 5.28 13.80 -16.13
CA LYS A 279 3.91 14.03 -15.62
C LYS A 279 3.15 12.76 -15.32
N ASP A 280 3.60 11.62 -15.81
CA ASP A 280 2.96 10.32 -15.72
C ASP A 280 3.92 9.24 -15.18
N GLU A 281 3.36 8.11 -14.79
CA GLU A 281 4.11 6.97 -14.25
C GLU A 281 5.12 6.40 -15.27
N LYS A 282 4.78 6.43 -16.55
CA LYS A 282 5.65 5.94 -17.62
C LYS A 282 6.89 6.83 -17.79
N GLY A 283 6.71 8.15 -17.73
CA GLY A 283 7.80 9.13 -17.72
C GLY A 283 8.71 8.94 -16.51
N LEU A 284 8.13 8.79 -15.31
CA LEU A 284 8.89 8.53 -14.08
C LEU A 284 9.68 7.22 -14.15
N LYS A 285 9.11 6.13 -14.65
CA LYS A 285 9.84 4.85 -14.82
C LYS A 285 11.04 4.96 -15.76
N ARG A 286 10.96 5.78 -16.82
CA ARG A 286 12.10 5.99 -17.73
C ARG A 286 13.27 6.69 -17.06
N VAL A 287 13.01 7.62 -16.16
CA VAL A 287 14.03 8.39 -15.45
C VAL A 287 14.55 7.65 -14.22
N ALA A 288 13.71 6.87 -13.57
CA ALA A 288 13.99 6.20 -12.29
C ALA A 288 15.30 5.39 -12.28
N ARG A 289 15.66 4.74 -13.39
CA ARG A 289 16.91 3.96 -13.50
C ARG A 289 18.19 4.80 -13.33
N PHE A 290 18.10 6.12 -13.50
CA PHE A 290 19.20 7.06 -13.35
C PHE A 290 19.20 7.79 -12.02
N LEU A 291 18.25 7.46 -11.13
CA LEU A 291 18.08 8.10 -9.84
C LEU A 291 18.40 7.12 -8.71
N LYS A 292 19.02 7.64 -7.69
CA LYS A 292 19.15 6.99 -6.40
C LYS A 292 18.18 7.66 -5.43
N GLU A 293 17.31 6.88 -4.82
CA GLU A 293 16.42 7.37 -3.76
C GLU A 293 17.10 7.16 -2.41
N GLY A 294 17.03 8.16 -1.57
CA GLY A 294 17.57 8.10 -0.21
C GLY A 294 16.74 8.93 0.76
N PRO A 295 16.89 8.71 2.07
CA PRO A 295 16.25 9.56 3.06
C PRO A 295 16.73 11.00 2.92
N CYS A 296 15.82 11.96 3.08
CA CYS A 296 16.15 13.38 3.06
C CYS A 296 17.11 13.71 4.21
N ALA A 297 18.28 14.29 3.92
CA ALA A 297 19.28 14.62 4.91
C ALA A 297 18.77 15.62 5.97
N ASP A 298 17.98 16.64 5.57
CA ASP A 298 17.50 17.68 6.48
C ASP A 298 16.49 17.17 7.52
N CYS A 299 15.61 16.27 7.12
CA CYS A 299 14.61 15.73 8.04
C CYS A 299 14.90 14.27 8.45
N SER A 300 15.99 13.67 7.97
CA SER A 300 16.35 12.26 8.25
C SER A 300 15.19 11.29 7.96
N GLY A 301 14.45 11.55 6.87
CA GLY A 301 13.31 10.74 6.46
C GLY A 301 11.99 11.02 7.18
N THR A 302 11.96 11.86 8.22
CA THR A 302 10.76 12.09 9.06
C THR A 302 9.65 12.88 8.36
N ARG A 303 9.91 13.47 7.20
CA ARG A 303 8.96 14.30 6.41
C ARG A 303 8.66 15.67 7.02
N LEU A 304 8.99 15.89 8.31
CA LEU A 304 8.63 17.06 9.10
C LEU A 304 9.74 18.12 9.10
N SER A 305 9.34 19.38 9.06
CA SER A 305 10.22 20.53 9.27
C SER A 305 10.79 20.55 10.70
N ALA A 306 11.86 21.30 10.94
CA ALA A 306 12.43 21.48 12.28
C ALA A 306 11.39 22.08 13.26
N VAL A 307 10.55 23.01 12.80
CA VAL A 307 9.49 23.63 13.61
C VAL A 307 8.43 22.60 14.00
N ALA A 308 8.04 21.69 13.09
CA ALA A 308 7.07 20.64 13.38
C ALA A 308 7.63 19.55 14.31
N ARG A 309 8.94 19.40 14.40
CA ARG A 309 9.62 18.48 15.33
C ARG A 309 9.98 19.12 16.67
N ALA A 310 9.80 20.44 16.83
CA ALA A 310 10.18 21.14 18.05
C ALA A 310 9.29 20.84 19.28
N PRO A 311 7.94 20.66 19.18
CA PRO A 311 7.10 20.28 20.30
C PRO A 311 7.43 18.89 20.86
N HIS A 312 7.38 18.74 22.20
CA HIS A 312 7.62 17.44 22.87
C HIS A 312 6.51 17.09 23.84
N VAL A 313 6.12 15.82 23.84
CA VAL A 313 5.19 15.21 24.80
C VAL A 313 5.89 14.01 25.42
N ARG A 314 5.99 13.93 26.75
CA ARG A 314 6.71 12.86 27.46
C ARG A 314 8.10 12.57 26.88
N GLY A 315 8.85 13.62 26.58
CA GLY A 315 10.22 13.53 26.06
C GLY A 315 10.37 13.23 24.57
N LEU A 316 9.28 12.91 23.85
CA LEU A 316 9.31 12.59 22.42
C LEU A 316 8.74 13.73 21.57
N ASN A 317 9.30 13.92 20.38
CA ASN A 317 8.73 14.78 19.36
C ASN A 317 7.75 14.00 18.45
N LEU A 318 7.03 14.70 17.58
CA LEU A 318 6.03 14.10 16.69
C LEU A 318 6.61 13.06 15.73
N ALA A 319 7.86 13.23 15.27
CA ALA A 319 8.51 12.29 14.38
C ALA A 319 8.84 10.98 15.11
N GLU A 320 9.40 11.07 16.32
CA GLU A 320 9.72 9.92 17.17
C GLU A 320 8.44 9.16 17.57
N ALA A 321 7.38 9.88 17.94
CA ALA A 321 6.08 9.27 18.22
C ALA A 321 5.47 8.60 16.96
N GLY A 322 5.65 9.21 15.79
CA GLY A 322 5.22 8.64 14.51
C GLY A 322 6.01 7.41 14.08
N ALA A 323 7.26 7.27 14.48
CA ALA A 323 8.10 6.12 14.18
C ALA A 323 7.80 4.89 15.07
N MET A 324 7.01 5.05 16.13
CA MET A 324 6.57 3.92 16.97
C MET A 324 5.65 2.98 16.18
N THR A 325 5.69 1.69 16.50
CA THR A 325 4.64 0.76 16.13
C THR A 325 3.32 1.15 16.79
N LEU A 326 2.20 0.74 16.22
CA LEU A 326 0.87 1.06 16.75
C LEU A 326 0.69 0.55 18.19
N ASP A 327 1.21 -0.66 18.51
CA ASP A 327 1.21 -1.19 19.88
C ASP A 327 1.92 -0.24 20.85
N ALA A 328 3.17 0.12 20.52
CA ALA A 328 3.99 1.00 21.34
C ALA A 328 3.39 2.41 21.46
N ALA A 329 2.84 2.94 20.35
CA ALA A 329 2.17 4.25 20.33
C ALA A 329 0.92 4.25 21.22
N ALA A 330 0.12 3.18 21.18
CA ALA A 330 -1.07 3.05 22.04
C ALA A 330 -0.68 3.03 23.52
N ASP A 331 0.36 2.27 23.88
CA ASP A 331 0.85 2.21 25.27
C ASP A 331 1.42 3.55 25.73
N TRP A 332 2.16 4.22 24.86
CA TRP A 332 2.70 5.55 25.16
C TRP A 332 1.60 6.60 25.34
N VAL A 333 0.56 6.60 24.48
CA VAL A 333 -0.57 7.54 24.55
C VAL A 333 -1.37 7.35 25.83
N ARG A 334 -1.60 6.12 26.30
CA ARG A 334 -2.31 5.86 27.58
C ARG A 334 -1.68 6.57 28.76
N GLY A 335 -0.37 6.69 28.80
CA GLY A 335 0.35 7.35 29.89
C GLY A 335 0.49 8.87 29.75
N VAL A 336 0.00 9.49 28.66
CA VAL A 336 0.14 10.95 28.46
C VAL A 336 -0.62 11.76 29.50
N PRO A 337 -1.92 11.50 29.80
CA PRO A 337 -2.67 12.29 30.77
C PRO A 337 -2.01 12.36 32.14
N GLU A 338 -1.47 11.25 32.62
CA GLU A 338 -0.83 11.15 33.94
C GLU A 338 0.49 11.93 34.02
N SER A 339 1.17 12.13 32.90
CA SER A 339 2.42 12.90 32.81
C SER A 339 2.21 14.41 32.87
N LEU A 340 0.97 14.88 32.81
CA LEU A 340 0.62 16.29 32.75
C LEU A 340 0.10 16.80 34.11
N ARG A 341 0.14 18.12 34.24
CA ARG A 341 -0.48 18.81 35.39
C ARG A 341 -1.99 18.48 35.48
N PRO A 342 -2.56 18.45 36.70
CA PRO A 342 -3.97 18.06 36.90
C PRO A 342 -4.97 18.85 36.04
N ASP A 343 -4.74 20.15 35.84
CA ASP A 343 -5.59 21.06 35.06
C ASP A 343 -5.61 20.72 33.55
N MET A 344 -4.55 20.09 33.02
CA MET A 344 -4.43 19.70 31.61
C MET A 344 -4.97 18.29 31.32
N ARG A 345 -5.11 17.44 32.34
CA ARG A 345 -5.48 16.02 32.19
C ARG A 345 -6.79 15.78 31.44
N PRO A 346 -7.91 16.49 31.75
CA PRO A 346 -9.18 16.21 31.08
C PRO A 346 -9.11 16.39 29.57
N MET A 347 -8.44 17.45 29.10
CA MET A 347 -8.25 17.70 27.68
C MET A 347 -7.36 16.62 27.04
N ALA A 348 -6.25 16.27 27.69
CA ALA A 348 -5.35 15.23 27.21
C ALA A 348 -6.06 13.87 27.13
N THR A 349 -6.88 13.51 28.13
CA THR A 349 -7.66 12.27 28.14
C THR A 349 -8.58 12.19 26.92
N ASN A 350 -9.36 13.23 26.62
CA ASN A 350 -10.25 13.21 25.46
C ASN A 350 -9.52 13.00 24.14
N ILE A 351 -8.34 13.62 23.97
CA ILE A 351 -7.54 13.46 22.75
C ILE A 351 -6.94 12.04 22.68
N CYS A 352 -6.44 11.53 23.82
CA CYS A 352 -5.89 10.19 23.91
C CYS A 352 -6.94 9.10 23.66
N GLU A 353 -8.14 9.25 24.22
CA GLU A 353 -9.25 8.33 23.99
C GLU A 353 -9.63 8.28 22.52
N SER A 354 -9.69 9.42 21.83
CA SER A 354 -9.95 9.46 20.39
C SER A 354 -8.89 8.71 19.57
N PHE A 355 -7.63 8.74 20.00
CA PHE A 355 -6.56 7.93 19.39
C PHE A 355 -6.75 6.44 19.69
N LEU A 356 -6.98 6.09 20.95
CA LEU A 356 -7.07 4.72 21.43
C LEU A 356 -8.28 3.98 20.85
N ASP A 357 -9.40 4.66 20.62
CA ASP A 357 -10.59 4.07 20.00
C ASP A 357 -10.31 3.60 18.56
N VAL A 358 -9.56 4.39 17.79
CA VAL A 358 -9.13 3.98 16.46
C VAL A 358 -8.05 2.91 16.52
N ALA A 359 -7.08 3.07 17.43
CA ALA A 359 -5.97 2.14 17.60
C ALA A 359 -6.44 0.74 17.95
N ARG A 360 -7.40 0.59 18.89
CA ARG A 360 -7.96 -0.69 19.33
C ARG A 360 -8.41 -1.55 18.16
N ARG A 361 -9.23 -0.99 17.25
CA ARG A 361 -9.75 -1.71 16.08
C ARG A 361 -8.65 -2.18 15.13
N LEU A 362 -7.61 -1.36 14.96
CA LEU A 362 -6.46 -1.73 14.14
C LEU A 362 -5.61 -2.82 14.81
N LEU A 363 -5.52 -2.79 16.13
CA LEU A 363 -4.85 -3.84 16.92
C LEU A 363 -5.61 -5.17 16.83
N ASP A 364 -6.93 -5.14 16.94
CA ASP A 364 -7.80 -6.32 16.79
C ASP A 364 -7.65 -6.94 15.38
N LEU A 365 -7.45 -6.10 14.36
CA LEU A 365 -7.13 -6.55 12.99
C LEU A 365 -5.66 -6.97 12.79
N GLY A 366 -4.86 -7.02 13.87
CA GLY A 366 -3.46 -7.47 13.83
C GLY A 366 -2.51 -6.54 13.10
N LEU A 367 -2.73 -5.21 13.16
CA LEU A 367 -1.87 -4.20 12.56
C LEU A 367 -0.93 -3.52 13.57
N GLY A 368 -0.81 -4.04 14.78
CA GLY A 368 -0.03 -3.48 15.89
C GLY A 368 1.44 -3.25 15.59
N TYR A 369 2.04 -4.09 14.75
CA TYR A 369 3.45 -4.01 14.35
C TYR A 369 3.77 -2.88 13.35
N LEU A 370 2.78 -2.23 12.76
CA LEU A 370 3.00 -1.17 11.77
C LEU A 370 3.36 0.15 12.47
N ALA A 371 4.46 0.76 12.04
CA ALA A 371 4.81 2.11 12.46
C ALA A 371 3.88 3.14 11.78
N LEU A 372 3.53 4.21 12.50
CA LEU A 372 2.59 5.22 12.00
C LEU A 372 3.16 6.00 10.80
N ASP A 373 4.47 6.15 10.71
CA ASP A 373 5.17 6.81 9.61
C ASP A 373 5.42 5.90 8.40
N ARG A 374 5.11 4.58 8.52
CA ARG A 374 5.31 3.63 7.42
C ARG A 374 4.58 4.10 6.16
N ALA A 375 5.31 4.18 5.04
CA ALA A 375 4.75 4.63 3.78
C ALA A 375 3.59 3.73 3.32
N GLY A 376 2.44 4.31 3.00
CA GLY A 376 1.24 3.58 2.61
C GLY A 376 1.43 2.71 1.36
N ALA A 377 2.31 3.12 0.45
CA ALA A 377 2.67 2.35 -0.75
C ALA A 377 3.40 1.04 -0.43
N THR A 378 4.06 0.92 0.73
CA THR A 378 4.77 -0.30 1.17
C THR A 378 3.88 -1.29 1.92
N LEU A 379 2.64 -0.92 2.19
CA LEU A 379 1.67 -1.82 2.81
C LEU A 379 1.24 -2.90 1.81
N SER A 380 1.14 -4.13 2.28
CA SER A 380 0.56 -5.23 1.51
C SER A 380 -0.92 -4.97 1.20
N THR A 381 -1.47 -5.71 0.23
CA THR A 381 -2.89 -5.60 -0.13
C THR A 381 -3.81 -5.88 1.06
N GLY A 382 -3.52 -6.92 1.86
CA GLY A 382 -4.29 -7.26 3.05
C GLY A 382 -4.18 -6.21 4.16
N GLU A 383 -3.00 -5.60 4.37
CA GLU A 383 -2.83 -4.49 5.32
C GLU A 383 -3.67 -3.27 4.91
N ARG A 384 -3.63 -2.89 3.62
CA ARG A 384 -4.46 -1.79 3.10
C ARG A 384 -5.95 -2.05 3.23
N GLN A 385 -6.39 -3.28 2.98
CA GLN A 385 -7.79 -3.68 3.12
C GLN A 385 -8.26 -3.57 4.57
N ARG A 386 -7.46 -4.04 5.54
CA ARG A 386 -7.75 -3.93 6.97
C ARG A 386 -7.80 -2.48 7.46
N VAL A 387 -6.89 -1.63 6.97
CA VAL A 387 -6.94 -0.19 7.24
C VAL A 387 -8.25 0.43 6.74
N GLN A 388 -8.70 0.07 5.54
CA GLN A 388 -9.99 0.56 5.02
C GLN A 388 -11.17 0.06 5.85
N LEU A 389 -11.15 -1.19 6.28
CA LEU A 389 -12.18 -1.76 7.13
C LEU A 389 -12.28 -1.02 8.48
N ALA A 390 -11.14 -0.82 9.17
CA ALA A 390 -11.10 -0.07 10.42
C ALA A 390 -11.64 1.37 10.28
N ARG A 391 -11.39 2.01 9.13
CA ARG A 391 -11.95 3.34 8.83
C ARG A 391 -13.46 3.31 8.63
N ALA A 392 -13.99 2.28 7.96
CA ALA A 392 -15.42 2.16 7.70
C ALA A 392 -16.22 2.14 9.01
N VAL A 393 -15.75 1.38 10.01
CA VAL A 393 -16.40 1.25 11.31
C VAL A 393 -16.32 2.53 12.16
N ARG A 394 -15.27 3.34 11.97
CA ARG A 394 -15.08 4.57 12.74
C ARG A 394 -16.24 5.57 12.60
N ASN A 395 -16.83 5.64 11.42
CA ASN A 395 -17.79 6.69 11.09
C ASN A 395 -19.15 6.56 11.80
N ARG A 396 -19.40 5.46 12.56
CA ARG A 396 -20.64 5.17 13.28
C ARG A 396 -21.90 5.53 12.47
N THR A 397 -21.82 5.28 11.15
CA THR A 397 -22.99 5.45 10.26
C THR A 397 -23.98 4.35 10.55
N THR A 398 -25.27 4.64 10.45
CA THR A 398 -26.34 3.68 10.61
C THR A 398 -27.15 3.57 9.33
N GLY A 399 -27.75 2.40 9.05
CA GLY A 399 -28.58 2.18 7.88
C GLY A 399 -27.78 2.13 6.58
N VAL A 400 -26.51 1.72 6.62
CA VAL A 400 -25.63 1.54 5.47
C VAL A 400 -25.45 0.06 5.17
N LEU A 401 -25.31 -0.28 3.89
CA LEU A 401 -24.89 -1.61 3.44
C LEU A 401 -23.39 -1.64 3.23
N TYR A 402 -22.68 -2.45 4.00
CA TYR A 402 -21.26 -2.74 3.78
C TYR A 402 -21.08 -4.00 2.95
N VAL A 403 -20.40 -3.88 1.81
CA VAL A 403 -20.07 -5.01 0.94
C VAL A 403 -18.59 -5.28 1.04
N LEU A 404 -18.21 -6.43 1.60
CA LEU A 404 -16.82 -6.83 1.85
C LEU A 404 -16.43 -7.97 0.91
N ASP A 405 -15.43 -7.76 0.06
CA ASP A 405 -14.98 -8.75 -0.91
C ASP A 405 -13.68 -9.40 -0.44
N GLU A 406 -13.77 -10.67 0.00
CA GLU A 406 -12.69 -11.51 0.54
C GLU A 406 -11.84 -10.84 1.65
N PRO A 407 -12.47 -10.30 2.71
CA PRO A 407 -11.74 -9.57 3.75
C PRO A 407 -10.81 -10.46 4.58
N SER A 408 -10.99 -11.78 4.60
CA SER A 408 -10.12 -12.74 5.30
C SER A 408 -8.83 -13.07 4.56
N ILE A 409 -8.68 -12.65 3.28
CA ILE A 409 -7.54 -13.03 2.45
C ILE A 409 -6.20 -12.61 3.08
N GLY A 410 -5.29 -13.58 3.22
CA GLY A 410 -3.96 -13.35 3.81
C GLY A 410 -3.97 -13.08 5.32
N LEU A 411 -5.10 -13.25 6.01
CA LEU A 411 -5.17 -13.21 7.46
C LEU A 411 -4.60 -14.50 8.08
N HIS A 412 -3.85 -14.32 9.15
CA HIS A 412 -3.55 -15.43 10.05
C HIS A 412 -4.82 -15.85 10.79
N PRO A 413 -5.02 -17.15 11.11
CA PRO A 413 -6.17 -17.61 11.87
C PRO A 413 -6.51 -16.81 13.13
N SER A 414 -5.51 -16.37 13.89
CA SER A 414 -5.71 -15.55 15.10
C SER A 414 -6.30 -14.16 14.85
N ASN A 415 -6.28 -13.68 13.62
CA ASN A 415 -6.79 -12.34 13.27
C ASN A 415 -8.21 -12.39 12.66
N VAL A 416 -8.72 -13.59 12.39
CA VAL A 416 -10.10 -13.75 11.86
C VAL A 416 -11.12 -13.35 12.92
N ASP A 417 -10.88 -13.63 14.20
CA ASP A 417 -11.78 -13.24 15.29
C ASP A 417 -11.89 -11.71 15.40
N GLY A 418 -10.78 -10.98 15.23
CA GLY A 418 -10.80 -9.52 15.17
C GLY A 418 -11.59 -9.00 13.97
N LEU A 419 -11.47 -9.64 12.78
CA LEU A 419 -12.27 -9.33 11.61
C LEU A 419 -13.77 -9.53 11.87
N LEU A 420 -14.13 -10.66 12.50
CA LEU A 420 -15.52 -10.96 12.89
C LEU A 420 -16.05 -9.92 13.87
N GLY A 421 -15.26 -9.56 14.90
CA GLY A 421 -15.62 -8.51 15.85
C GLY A 421 -15.97 -7.19 15.15
N VAL A 422 -15.16 -6.77 14.18
CA VAL A 422 -15.42 -5.56 13.40
C VAL A 422 -16.71 -5.67 12.58
N MET A 423 -17.01 -6.82 11.98
CA MET A 423 -18.27 -7.02 11.23
C MET A 423 -19.49 -7.02 12.17
N TYR A 424 -19.38 -7.63 13.35
CA TYR A 424 -20.45 -7.58 14.35
C TYR A 424 -20.69 -6.17 14.89
N ASP A 425 -19.63 -5.38 15.11
CA ASP A 425 -19.77 -3.97 15.50
C ASP A 425 -20.56 -3.18 14.45
N LEU A 426 -20.31 -3.41 13.13
CA LEU A 426 -21.07 -2.77 12.06
C LEU A 426 -22.55 -3.13 12.10
N VAL A 427 -22.87 -4.41 12.32
CA VAL A 427 -24.28 -4.87 12.44
C VAL A 427 -24.92 -4.29 13.69
N ALA A 428 -24.22 -4.31 14.83
CA ALA A 428 -24.71 -3.76 16.11
C ALA A 428 -24.99 -2.25 16.02
N ASP A 429 -24.22 -1.51 15.22
CA ASP A 429 -24.44 -0.10 14.93
C ASP A 429 -25.65 0.15 13.96
N GLY A 430 -26.43 -0.89 13.64
CA GLY A 430 -27.64 -0.80 12.81
C GLY A 430 -27.39 -0.79 11.30
N ASN A 431 -26.32 -1.39 10.84
CA ASN A 431 -25.99 -1.56 9.43
C ASN A 431 -26.25 -2.98 8.96
N SER A 432 -26.18 -3.20 7.64
CA SER A 432 -26.19 -4.51 7.00
C SER A 432 -24.79 -4.82 6.46
N VAL A 433 -24.34 -6.05 6.62
CA VAL A 433 -23.03 -6.48 6.12
C VAL A 433 -23.19 -7.66 5.18
N VAL A 434 -22.73 -7.53 3.94
CA VAL A 434 -22.63 -8.62 2.97
C VAL A 434 -21.15 -8.93 2.77
N VAL A 435 -20.73 -10.14 3.15
CA VAL A 435 -19.35 -10.59 3.01
C VAL A 435 -19.25 -11.71 1.97
N VAL A 436 -18.43 -11.51 0.96
CA VAL A 436 -18.00 -12.57 0.04
C VAL A 436 -16.73 -13.18 0.63
N ASP A 437 -16.75 -14.44 1.01
CA ASP A 437 -15.56 -15.07 1.59
C ASP A 437 -15.51 -16.58 1.28
N HIS A 438 -14.33 -17.16 1.51
CA HIS A 438 -14.03 -18.59 1.38
C HIS A 438 -13.60 -19.24 2.71
N ASP A 439 -13.28 -18.43 3.74
CA ASP A 439 -12.93 -18.95 5.06
C ASP A 439 -14.18 -19.48 5.76
N VAL A 440 -14.16 -20.78 6.05
CA VAL A 440 -15.29 -21.48 6.69
C VAL A 440 -15.65 -20.87 8.05
N ARG A 441 -14.67 -20.31 8.79
CA ARG A 441 -14.95 -19.64 10.08
C ARG A 441 -15.77 -18.38 9.88
N VAL A 442 -15.46 -17.59 8.82
CA VAL A 442 -16.24 -16.41 8.46
C VAL A 442 -17.65 -16.82 8.06
N LEU A 443 -17.78 -17.86 7.21
CA LEU A 443 -19.10 -18.35 6.77
C LEU A 443 -19.95 -18.90 7.93
N LYS A 444 -19.33 -19.65 8.86
CA LYS A 444 -20.01 -20.18 10.07
C LYS A 444 -20.46 -19.06 11.04
N ALA A 445 -19.86 -17.91 10.97
CA ALA A 445 -20.15 -16.75 11.82
C ALA A 445 -21.26 -15.84 11.25
N CYS A 446 -21.75 -16.10 10.02
CA CYS A 446 -22.81 -15.35 9.40
C CYS A 446 -24.19 -15.74 9.95
N ASP A 447 -25.12 -14.79 9.97
CA ASP A 447 -26.53 -15.04 10.32
C ASP A 447 -27.25 -15.75 9.16
N HIS A 448 -26.93 -15.32 7.93
CA HIS A 448 -27.52 -15.85 6.70
C HIS A 448 -26.44 -16.15 5.66
N LEU A 449 -26.59 -17.23 4.90
CA LEU A 449 -25.69 -17.62 3.81
C LEU A 449 -26.44 -17.68 2.47
N ILE A 450 -25.74 -17.27 1.42
CA ILE A 450 -26.15 -17.38 0.02
C ILE A 450 -25.05 -18.14 -0.70
N GLU A 451 -25.36 -19.31 -1.26
CA GLU A 451 -24.42 -20.08 -2.07
C GLU A 451 -24.67 -19.86 -3.55
N MET A 452 -23.65 -19.34 -4.23
CA MET A 452 -23.64 -19.12 -5.68
C MET A 452 -22.96 -20.28 -6.40
N GLY A 453 -23.57 -20.74 -7.50
CA GLY A 453 -23.05 -21.90 -8.20
C GLY A 453 -23.84 -22.23 -9.48
N PRO A 454 -23.93 -23.56 -9.80
CA PRO A 454 -23.25 -24.69 -9.13
C PRO A 454 -21.74 -24.82 -9.45
N VAL A 455 -21.29 -24.16 -10.55
CA VAL A 455 -19.89 -24.18 -11.03
C VAL A 455 -19.45 -22.81 -11.48
N ALA A 456 -18.27 -22.71 -12.07
CA ALA A 456 -17.72 -21.45 -12.59
C ALA A 456 -18.18 -21.14 -14.02
N GLY A 457 -18.10 -19.87 -14.42
CA GLY A 457 -18.27 -19.44 -15.81
C GLY A 457 -19.68 -19.55 -16.36
N ALA A 458 -19.84 -20.13 -17.54
CA ALA A 458 -21.11 -20.16 -18.28
C ALA A 458 -22.24 -20.93 -17.58
N GLU A 459 -21.91 -21.93 -16.82
CA GLU A 459 -22.88 -22.75 -16.05
C GLU A 459 -23.03 -22.29 -14.60
N GLY A 460 -22.32 -21.24 -14.18
CA GLY A 460 -22.46 -20.56 -12.90
C GLY A 460 -23.55 -19.49 -12.94
N GLY A 461 -23.59 -18.66 -11.89
CA GLY A 461 -24.45 -17.49 -11.84
C GLY A 461 -25.87 -17.74 -11.31
N HIS A 462 -26.10 -18.89 -10.68
CA HIS A 462 -27.37 -19.24 -10.02
C HIS A 462 -27.20 -19.19 -8.50
N VAL A 463 -28.31 -19.01 -7.79
CA VAL A 463 -28.39 -19.26 -6.36
C VAL A 463 -28.65 -20.75 -6.17
N VAL A 464 -27.72 -21.47 -5.55
CA VAL A 464 -27.86 -22.91 -5.27
C VAL A 464 -28.74 -23.13 -4.05
N THR A 465 -28.50 -22.36 -3.00
CA THR A 465 -29.24 -22.36 -1.76
C THR A 465 -29.03 -21.06 -0.99
N GLN A 466 -29.99 -20.72 -0.12
CA GLN A 466 -29.86 -19.64 0.85
C GLN A 466 -30.62 -20.00 2.14
N GLY A 467 -30.20 -19.40 3.25
CA GLY A 467 -30.81 -19.60 4.56
C GLY A 467 -29.80 -19.43 5.68
N THR A 468 -30.16 -19.84 6.87
CA THR A 468 -29.23 -19.91 8.01
C THR A 468 -28.10 -20.90 7.73
N VAL A 469 -26.97 -20.76 8.45
CA VAL A 469 -25.83 -21.69 8.33
C VAL A 469 -26.26 -23.15 8.45
N GLY A 470 -27.18 -23.44 9.38
CA GLY A 470 -27.72 -24.79 9.60
C GLY A 470 -28.54 -25.32 8.41
N GLU A 471 -29.37 -24.49 7.82
CA GLU A 471 -30.18 -24.86 6.64
C GLU A 471 -29.31 -25.14 5.41
N VAL A 472 -28.29 -24.30 5.19
CA VAL A 472 -27.34 -24.50 4.09
C VAL A 472 -26.49 -25.74 4.33
N ALA A 473 -26.04 -25.99 5.56
CA ALA A 473 -25.27 -27.19 5.93
C ALA A 473 -26.08 -28.49 5.77
N ALA A 474 -27.41 -28.43 5.89
CA ALA A 474 -28.30 -29.57 5.70
C ALA A 474 -28.73 -29.79 4.24
N ASN A 475 -28.46 -28.85 3.34
CA ASN A 475 -28.93 -28.93 1.96
C ASN A 475 -28.01 -29.84 1.12
N PRO A 476 -28.53 -30.96 0.56
CA PRO A 476 -27.74 -31.90 -0.24
C PRO A 476 -27.22 -31.31 -1.55
N SER A 477 -27.79 -30.22 -2.05
CA SER A 477 -27.33 -29.53 -3.26
C SER A 477 -26.18 -28.55 -2.98
N SER A 478 -25.93 -28.23 -1.72
CA SER A 478 -24.88 -27.30 -1.32
C SER A 478 -23.50 -27.94 -1.44
N ARG A 479 -22.58 -27.25 -2.09
CA ARG A 479 -21.17 -27.66 -2.20
C ARG A 479 -20.35 -27.25 -1.00
N ILE A 480 -20.82 -26.24 -0.25
CA ILE A 480 -20.14 -25.78 0.98
C ILE A 480 -20.63 -26.56 2.22
N ALA A 481 -21.76 -27.23 2.16
CA ALA A 481 -22.35 -27.98 3.29
C ALA A 481 -21.36 -28.95 3.96
N PRO A 482 -20.57 -29.76 3.23
CA PRO A 482 -19.61 -30.68 3.85
C PRO A 482 -18.50 -29.98 4.65
N PHE A 483 -18.16 -28.75 4.29
CA PHE A 483 -17.19 -27.92 5.02
C PHE A 483 -17.80 -27.23 6.23
N LEU A 484 -19.06 -26.78 6.11
CA LEU A 484 -19.80 -26.19 7.23
C LEU A 484 -20.06 -27.21 8.35
N SER A 485 -20.31 -28.48 7.99
CA SER A 485 -20.58 -29.59 8.90
C SER A 485 -19.33 -30.35 9.35
N ASP A 486 -18.12 -29.87 9.02
CA ASP A 486 -16.82 -30.49 9.34
C ASP A 486 -16.69 -31.95 8.83
N GLN A 487 -17.47 -32.36 7.82
CA GLN A 487 -17.43 -33.70 7.23
C GLN A 487 -16.25 -33.90 6.28
N VAL A 488 -15.67 -32.83 5.77
CA VAL A 488 -14.49 -32.86 4.90
C VAL A 488 -13.25 -32.44 5.66
N SER A 489 -12.33 -33.36 5.84
CA SER A 489 -10.98 -33.07 6.35
C SER A 489 -10.03 -32.75 5.20
N ALA A 490 -9.03 -31.93 5.46
CA ALA A 490 -7.95 -31.67 4.52
C ALA A 490 -7.26 -33.00 4.14
N ARG A 491 -6.97 -33.20 2.85
CA ARG A 491 -6.16 -34.32 2.38
C ARG A 491 -4.77 -34.23 3.01
N ILE A 492 -4.46 -35.13 3.94
CA ILE A 492 -3.16 -35.20 4.55
C ILE A 492 -2.27 -36.08 3.67
N ARG A 493 -1.21 -35.48 3.11
CA ARG A 493 -0.16 -36.23 2.44
C ARG A 493 0.67 -36.94 3.50
N GLU A 494 1.16 -38.16 3.17
CA GLU A 494 2.10 -38.86 4.02
C GLU A 494 3.32 -37.98 4.30
N ARG A 495 3.65 -37.85 5.56
CA ARG A 495 4.77 -37.00 6.00
C ARG A 495 6.05 -37.79 5.97
N VAL A 496 7.11 -37.18 5.51
CA VAL A 496 8.46 -37.74 5.59
C VAL A 496 8.89 -37.82 7.05
N ALA A 497 9.53 -38.90 7.44
CA ALA A 497 10.10 -39.05 8.78
C ALA A 497 11.10 -37.90 9.07
N GLU A 498 11.09 -37.39 10.29
CA GLU A 498 11.91 -36.24 10.69
C GLU A 498 13.40 -36.45 10.36
N SER A 499 13.91 -37.66 10.59
CA SER A 499 15.28 -38.04 10.24
C SER A 499 15.61 -38.00 8.75
N GLN A 500 14.61 -37.95 7.87
CA GLN A 500 14.76 -37.95 6.40
C GLN A 500 14.44 -36.61 5.76
N VAL A 501 14.08 -35.60 6.56
CA VAL A 501 13.70 -34.28 6.01
C VAL A 501 14.79 -33.70 5.13
N PHE A 502 16.05 -33.79 5.52
CA PHE A 502 17.22 -33.26 4.82
C PHE A 502 17.98 -34.31 3.99
N SER A 503 17.43 -35.49 3.80
CA SER A 503 18.10 -36.58 3.06
C SER A 503 18.44 -36.29 1.59
N LEU A 504 17.79 -35.29 1.01
CA LEU A 504 18.02 -34.82 -0.38
C LEU A 504 18.88 -33.55 -0.45
N GLY A 505 19.50 -33.16 0.66
CA GLY A 505 20.27 -31.94 0.79
C GLY A 505 19.43 -30.76 1.30
N HIS A 506 20.08 -29.60 1.40
CA HIS A 506 19.47 -28.39 1.97
C HIS A 506 19.94 -27.12 1.26
N ILE A 507 19.27 -26.03 1.54
CA ILE A 507 19.70 -24.65 1.30
C ILE A 507 19.93 -24.05 2.68
N ARG A 508 21.15 -23.64 2.99
CA ARG A 508 21.47 -22.89 4.21
C ARG A 508 21.62 -21.42 3.88
N MET A 509 20.97 -20.56 4.65
CA MET A 509 21.07 -19.11 4.51
C MET A 509 21.28 -18.47 5.85
N THR A 510 22.34 -17.63 5.95
CA THR A 510 22.63 -16.81 7.12
C THR A 510 22.48 -15.33 6.77
N THR A 511 21.71 -14.58 7.57
CA THR A 511 21.48 -13.16 7.31
C THR A 511 21.87 -12.30 8.52
N SER A 512 22.22 -11.02 8.27
CA SER A 512 22.18 -9.96 9.28
C SER A 512 20.75 -9.46 9.47
N GLN A 513 20.55 -8.53 10.39
CA GLN A 513 19.25 -7.90 10.61
C GLN A 513 18.78 -7.16 9.35
N LEU A 514 17.52 -7.37 8.97
CA LEU A 514 16.86 -6.60 7.92
C LEU A 514 15.46 -6.18 8.41
N HIS A 515 15.17 -4.89 8.38
CA HIS A 515 13.95 -4.31 8.95
C HIS A 515 13.75 -4.76 10.43
N THR A 516 12.63 -5.37 10.73
CA THR A 516 12.32 -5.94 12.06
C THR A 516 12.78 -7.38 12.24
N VAL A 517 13.28 -8.01 11.18
CA VAL A 517 13.75 -9.41 11.21
C VAL A 517 15.16 -9.43 11.78
N LYS A 518 15.30 -10.13 12.91
CA LYS A 518 16.60 -10.38 13.55
C LYS A 518 17.50 -11.24 12.64
N PRO A 519 18.81 -11.31 12.90
CA PRO A 519 19.69 -12.23 12.18
C PRO A 519 19.11 -13.64 12.16
N LEU A 520 19.11 -14.27 11.00
CA LEU A 520 18.58 -15.61 10.77
C LEU A 520 19.73 -16.55 10.37
N ASP A 521 19.65 -17.79 10.87
CA ASP A 521 20.36 -18.94 10.37
C ASP A 521 19.32 -20.03 10.11
N VAL A 522 19.09 -20.37 8.84
CA VAL A 522 17.97 -21.24 8.43
C VAL A 522 18.41 -22.28 7.42
N ASP A 523 18.04 -23.54 7.69
CA ASP A 523 18.18 -24.66 6.77
C ASP A 523 16.82 -24.98 6.12
N ILE A 524 16.76 -25.00 4.81
CA ILE A 524 15.57 -25.29 4.01
C ILE A 524 15.80 -26.61 3.25
N PRO A 525 15.00 -27.67 3.51
CA PRO A 525 15.22 -28.97 2.87
C PRO A 525 14.93 -28.93 1.37
N ARG A 526 15.78 -29.58 0.59
CA ARG A 526 15.58 -29.78 -0.83
C ARG A 526 14.57 -30.90 -1.13
N GLY A 527 13.95 -30.82 -2.31
CA GLY A 527 13.00 -31.85 -2.77
C GLY A 527 11.77 -32.02 -1.89
N ARG A 528 11.42 -30.99 -1.12
CA ARG A 528 10.28 -30.96 -0.20
C ARG A 528 9.38 -29.77 -0.48
N LEU A 529 8.10 -29.90 -0.13
CA LEU A 529 7.19 -28.76 -0.03
C LEU A 529 7.39 -28.11 1.34
N VAL A 530 7.95 -26.92 1.35
CA VAL A 530 8.23 -26.16 2.58
C VAL A 530 7.22 -25.02 2.71
N ALA A 531 6.56 -24.92 3.86
CA ALA A 531 5.65 -23.84 4.17
C ALA A 531 6.30 -22.88 5.17
N VAL A 532 6.32 -21.58 4.82
CA VAL A 532 6.73 -20.50 5.73
C VAL A 532 5.47 -19.88 6.33
N THR A 533 5.25 -20.07 7.63
CA THR A 533 4.04 -19.63 8.33
C THR A 533 4.35 -18.60 9.40
N GLY A 534 3.36 -17.92 9.89
CA GLY A 534 3.45 -16.95 10.98
C GLY A 534 2.44 -15.82 10.84
N VAL A 535 2.25 -15.06 11.90
CA VAL A 535 1.35 -13.89 11.92
C VAL A 535 1.78 -12.81 10.91
N SER A 536 0.90 -11.90 10.59
CA SER A 536 1.21 -10.75 9.72
C SER A 536 2.36 -9.95 10.34
N GLY A 537 3.33 -9.50 9.54
CA GLY A 537 4.49 -8.75 10.03
C GLY A 537 5.61 -9.58 10.68
N SER A 538 5.48 -10.91 10.77
CA SER A 538 6.52 -11.78 11.36
C SER A 538 7.78 -11.96 10.52
N GLY A 539 7.90 -11.30 9.36
CA GLY A 539 9.09 -11.33 8.52
C GLY A 539 9.09 -12.39 7.42
N LYS A 540 7.97 -13.10 7.17
CA LYS A 540 7.88 -14.12 6.10
C LYS A 540 8.31 -13.59 4.73
N THR A 541 7.79 -12.43 4.35
CA THR A 541 8.09 -11.76 3.07
C THR A 541 9.56 -11.35 3.01
N THR A 542 10.10 -10.78 4.08
CA THR A 542 11.51 -10.38 4.18
C THR A 542 12.43 -11.58 4.04
N MET A 543 12.13 -12.68 4.73
CA MET A 543 12.93 -13.90 4.62
C MET A 543 12.89 -14.49 3.19
N VAL A 544 11.71 -14.59 2.57
CA VAL A 544 11.58 -15.28 1.27
C VAL A 544 11.86 -14.33 0.10
N LEU A 545 11.16 -13.18 0.02
CA LEU A 545 11.20 -12.32 -1.16
C LEU A 545 12.35 -11.33 -1.16
N GLU A 546 12.81 -10.88 0.03
CA GLU A 546 13.88 -9.90 0.12
C GLU A 546 15.25 -10.53 0.39
N SER A 547 15.28 -11.75 0.94
CA SER A 547 16.55 -12.45 1.28
C SER A 547 16.78 -13.67 0.39
N LEU A 548 15.98 -14.74 0.52
CA LEU A 548 16.24 -16.03 -0.12
C LEU A 548 16.22 -15.95 -1.66
N ILE A 549 15.16 -15.41 -2.25
CA ILE A 549 14.99 -15.36 -3.71
C ILE A 549 16.05 -14.47 -4.38
N PRO A 550 16.34 -13.23 -3.89
CA PRO A 550 17.42 -12.43 -4.44
C PRO A 550 18.79 -13.10 -4.31
N ALA A 551 19.07 -13.73 -3.17
CA ALA A 551 20.33 -14.42 -2.95
C ALA A 551 20.52 -15.62 -3.91
N LEU A 552 19.48 -16.44 -4.11
CA LEU A 552 19.51 -17.54 -5.08
C LEU A 552 19.70 -17.06 -6.53
N LYS A 553 19.07 -15.94 -6.90
CA LYS A 553 19.22 -15.33 -8.23
C LYS A 553 20.62 -14.76 -8.43
N ALA A 554 21.16 -14.03 -7.45
CA ALA A 554 22.51 -13.47 -7.49
C ALA A 554 23.57 -14.59 -7.62
N GLN A 555 23.45 -15.65 -6.81
CA GLN A 555 24.35 -16.79 -6.88
C GLN A 555 24.30 -17.49 -8.25
N ALA A 556 23.09 -17.69 -8.81
CA ALA A 556 22.91 -18.32 -10.13
C ALA A 556 23.48 -17.46 -11.26
N ALA A 557 23.49 -16.11 -11.11
CA ALA A 557 24.05 -15.16 -12.06
C ALA A 557 25.56 -14.89 -11.85
N GLY A 558 26.16 -15.41 -10.78
CA GLY A 558 27.53 -15.09 -10.40
C GLY A 558 27.72 -13.65 -9.88
N GLU A 559 26.65 -13.05 -9.39
CA GLU A 559 26.62 -11.70 -8.82
C GLU A 559 26.85 -11.72 -7.30
N LEU A 560 27.14 -10.54 -6.71
CA LEU A 560 27.27 -10.41 -5.26
C LEU A 560 25.92 -10.66 -4.57
N LEU A 561 25.97 -11.37 -3.45
CA LEU A 561 24.80 -11.57 -2.60
C LEU A 561 24.24 -10.22 -2.08
N PRO A 562 22.93 -10.13 -1.77
CA PRO A 562 22.38 -8.97 -1.08
C PRO A 562 23.17 -8.67 0.19
N GLU A 563 23.41 -7.39 0.50
CA GLU A 563 24.28 -6.92 1.60
C GLU A 563 23.98 -7.56 2.97
N HIS A 564 22.71 -7.85 3.24
CA HIS A 564 22.26 -8.46 4.49
C HIS A 564 22.37 -9.99 4.50
N VAL A 565 22.60 -10.64 3.36
CA VAL A 565 22.82 -12.10 3.25
C VAL A 565 24.30 -12.38 3.37
N ARG A 566 24.72 -12.94 4.50
CA ARG A 566 26.12 -13.20 4.80
C ARG A 566 26.64 -14.45 4.12
N GLU A 567 25.80 -15.48 4.04
CA GLU A 567 26.18 -16.78 3.51
C GLU A 567 24.97 -17.46 2.87
N LEU A 568 25.19 -18.12 1.76
CA LEU A 568 24.21 -18.95 1.07
C LEU A 568 24.88 -20.20 0.51
N GLU A 569 24.54 -21.36 1.08
CA GLU A 569 24.93 -22.66 0.56
C GLU A 569 23.74 -23.28 -0.17
N THR A 570 23.96 -23.70 -1.42
CA THR A 570 22.91 -24.32 -2.25
C THR A 570 23.44 -25.56 -2.91
N GLU A 571 22.99 -26.71 -2.49
CA GLU A 571 23.40 -27.99 -3.10
C GLU A 571 22.69 -28.21 -4.43
N GLY A 572 23.22 -27.61 -5.52
CA GLY A 572 22.76 -27.86 -6.89
C GLY A 572 21.47 -27.14 -7.31
N ILE A 573 21.07 -26.09 -6.65
CA ILE A 573 20.00 -25.19 -7.11
C ILE A 573 20.57 -24.30 -8.22
N ARG A 574 19.97 -24.39 -9.42
CA ARG A 574 20.41 -23.64 -10.61
C ARG A 574 19.51 -22.49 -10.97
N ARG A 575 18.28 -22.47 -10.49
CA ARG A 575 17.28 -21.46 -10.85
C ARG A 575 16.27 -21.27 -9.73
N ALA A 576 15.89 -20.02 -9.47
CA ALA A 576 14.80 -19.63 -8.58
C ALA A 576 13.70 -18.94 -9.38
N ASN A 577 12.50 -19.53 -9.38
CA ASN A 577 11.30 -18.93 -9.99
C ASN A 577 10.42 -18.38 -8.88
N LEU A 578 10.04 -17.11 -9.00
CA LEU A 578 9.09 -16.47 -8.11
C LEU A 578 7.72 -16.41 -8.80
N ILE A 579 6.71 -16.94 -8.10
CA ILE A 579 5.31 -16.76 -8.45
C ILE A 579 4.69 -15.95 -7.32
N ASP A 580 4.22 -14.77 -7.62
CA ASP A 580 3.64 -13.83 -6.66
C ASP A 580 2.24 -13.35 -7.09
N ALA A 581 1.62 -12.53 -6.27
CA ALA A 581 0.30 -11.93 -6.54
C ALA A 581 0.40 -10.63 -7.38
N THR A 582 1.52 -10.35 -8.01
CA THR A 582 1.68 -9.18 -8.87
C THR A 582 0.66 -9.25 -10.01
N PRO A 583 -0.18 -8.22 -10.20
CA PRO A 583 -1.16 -8.24 -11.28
C PRO A 583 -0.46 -8.37 -12.61
N ILE A 584 -1.01 -9.24 -13.47
CA ILE A 584 -0.69 -9.24 -14.89
C ILE A 584 -0.89 -7.82 -15.40
N GLY A 585 0.13 -7.22 -16.00
CA GLY A 585 0.09 -5.82 -16.44
C GLY A 585 -1.16 -5.54 -17.27
N ALA A 586 -1.78 -4.37 -17.04
CA ALA A 586 -2.97 -3.91 -17.75
C ALA A 586 -2.64 -3.58 -19.23
N ASN A 587 -2.24 -4.57 -20.00
CA ASN A 587 -2.07 -4.45 -21.43
C ASN A 587 -3.38 -4.89 -22.10
N VAL A 588 -4.09 -3.95 -22.71
CA VAL A 588 -5.36 -4.19 -23.43
C VAL A 588 -5.23 -5.26 -24.53
N ARG A 589 -4.02 -5.54 -24.97
CA ARG A 589 -3.72 -6.56 -26.00
C ARG A 589 -3.36 -7.93 -25.43
N SER A 590 -3.18 -8.07 -24.11
CA SER A 590 -2.86 -9.35 -23.48
C SER A 590 -4.13 -10.14 -23.18
N THR A 591 -4.21 -11.35 -23.74
CA THR A 591 -5.22 -12.35 -23.42
C THR A 591 -4.62 -13.41 -22.49
N VAL A 592 -5.47 -14.28 -21.92
CA VAL A 592 -4.99 -15.43 -21.13
C VAL A 592 -4.05 -16.31 -21.97
N ALA A 593 -4.37 -16.51 -23.24
CA ALA A 593 -3.57 -17.33 -24.14
C ALA A 593 -2.18 -16.72 -24.43
N THR A 594 -2.10 -15.38 -24.60
CA THR A 594 -0.82 -14.67 -24.76
C THR A 594 0.03 -14.72 -23.50
N TYR A 595 -0.62 -14.71 -22.33
CA TYR A 595 0.07 -14.70 -21.04
C TYR A 595 0.56 -16.08 -20.61
N ALA A 596 -0.13 -17.12 -21.05
CA ALA A 596 0.21 -18.52 -20.81
C ALA A 596 1.08 -19.11 -21.93
N ASP A 597 1.61 -18.28 -22.84
CA ASP A 597 2.40 -18.63 -24.03
C ASP A 597 1.71 -19.65 -24.97
N ILE A 598 0.39 -19.79 -24.83
CA ILE A 598 -0.41 -20.71 -25.68
C ILE A 598 -0.43 -20.26 -27.14
N HIS A 599 -0.35 -18.93 -27.37
CA HIS A 599 -0.33 -18.38 -28.73
C HIS A 599 0.95 -18.72 -29.50
N ASP A 600 2.05 -18.97 -28.79
CA ASP A 600 3.33 -19.34 -29.42
C ASP A 600 3.35 -20.82 -29.81
N GLU A 601 2.43 -21.63 -29.27
CA GLU A 601 2.25 -23.06 -29.56
C GLU A 601 1.17 -23.32 -30.65
N LEU A 602 0.32 -22.32 -30.95
CA LEU A 602 -0.75 -22.38 -31.96
C LEU A 602 -0.29 -21.74 -33.28
#